data_1c20ccf4f96183b07fc49bc8764cb348
#
_entry.id   1c20ccf4f96183b07fc49bc8764cb348
#
_cell.length_a   1.000
_cell.length_b   1.000
_cell.length_c   1.000
_cell.angle_alpha   90.00
_cell.angle_beta   90.00
_cell.angle_gamma   90.00
#
_symmetry.space_group_name_H-M   'P 1'
#
loop_
_entity.id
_entity.type
_entity.pdbx_description
1 polymer ?
#
loop_
_entity_poly.entity_id
_entity_poly.type
_entity_poly.pdbx_seq_one_letter_code
_entity_poly.pdbx_strand_id
1 'polypeptide(L)'
;MSKVEERSLVKLNVEADVATIILNRPKVRNALNRQLMIDLIDIAQSVSDHEDIRSVVFASEGKDFSVGADLKEVSGMDPSGSLLRARRDAELGRKLLTTIKNIHQPTICAVKGVATGGGACIAAACDFRIASQTARIGLGEVKVGMNLMWNAVPLFVELLGLSRAKRLIMSGDLLGAETLEQWGLLDEVCSDTELETLAAQWARQYADLPPIAVQMIKRSVNQYALALSEAVMHMDEDQWILAARSDDFKECVGAFVEKRTPKPTGF
;
A
#
# COMPACT_ATOMS: atom_id res chain seq x y z
N MET A 1 -9.18 -25.46 12.76
CA MET A 1 -10.15 -24.48 13.32
C MET A 1 -9.70 -23.11 12.85
N SER A 2 -10.53 -22.40 12.07
CA SER A 2 -10.22 -21.03 11.64
C SER A 2 -10.21 -20.11 12.86
N LYS A 3 -9.07 -19.49 13.16
CA LYS A 3 -9.01 -18.42 14.15
C LYS A 3 -9.34 -17.11 13.41
N VAL A 4 -10.44 -16.46 13.78
CA VAL A 4 -10.76 -15.10 13.34
C VAL A 4 -10.40 -14.18 14.49
N GLU A 5 -9.41 -13.31 14.28
CA GLU A 5 -9.13 -12.18 15.17
C GLU A 5 -9.70 -10.93 14.52
N GLU A 6 -10.72 -10.33 15.13
CA GLU A 6 -11.37 -9.14 14.63
C GLU A 6 -10.91 -7.93 15.46
N ARG A 7 -10.00 -7.12 14.91
CA ARG A 7 -9.85 -5.74 15.32
C ARG A 7 -10.79 -4.92 14.43
N SER A 8 -11.46 -3.93 14.96
CA SER A 8 -12.59 -3.25 14.30
C SER A 8 -12.31 -2.79 12.85
N LEU A 9 -11.05 -2.49 12.48
CA LEU A 9 -10.65 -1.95 11.18
C LEU A 9 -9.87 -2.95 10.31
N VAL A 10 -9.37 -4.06 10.87
CA VAL A 10 -8.66 -5.13 10.15
C VAL A 10 -9.16 -6.47 10.66
N LYS A 11 -9.43 -7.40 9.76
CA LYS A 11 -9.75 -8.79 10.08
C LYS A 11 -8.57 -9.68 9.74
N LEU A 12 -8.32 -10.69 10.55
CA LEU A 12 -7.36 -11.75 10.26
C LEU A 12 -8.11 -13.07 10.21
N ASN A 13 -8.08 -13.73 9.06
CA ASN A 13 -8.57 -15.09 8.88
C ASN A 13 -7.37 -16.02 8.67
N VAL A 14 -7.34 -17.14 9.37
CA VAL A 14 -6.30 -18.17 9.17
C VAL A 14 -6.99 -19.48 8.82
N GLU A 15 -6.70 -19.98 7.62
CA GLU A 15 -7.18 -21.27 7.14
C GLU A 15 -5.97 -22.18 6.90
N ALA A 16 -5.89 -23.27 7.67
CA ALA A 16 -4.71 -24.13 7.72
C ALA A 16 -3.45 -23.30 8.04
N ASP A 17 -2.60 -23.08 7.05
CA ASP A 17 -1.32 -22.37 7.14
C ASP A 17 -1.25 -21.10 6.26
N VAL A 18 -2.41 -20.63 5.79
CA VAL A 18 -2.56 -19.39 5.02
C VAL A 18 -3.28 -18.35 5.88
N ALA A 19 -2.66 -17.19 6.05
CA ALA A 19 -3.27 -16.04 6.71
C ALA A 19 -3.81 -15.04 5.67
N THR A 20 -5.04 -14.56 5.89
CA THR A 20 -5.63 -13.48 5.08
C THR A 20 -5.86 -12.26 5.97
N ILE A 21 -5.15 -11.17 5.69
CA ILE A 21 -5.27 -9.87 6.34
C ILE A 21 -6.23 -9.01 5.50
N ILE A 22 -7.35 -8.58 6.07
CA ILE A 22 -8.44 -7.95 5.34
C ILE A 22 -8.66 -6.52 5.87
N LEU A 23 -8.50 -5.51 5.01
CA LEU A 23 -8.86 -4.12 5.32
C LEU A 23 -10.39 -4.04 5.47
N ASN A 24 -10.89 -3.54 6.62
CA ASN A 24 -12.30 -3.58 6.99
C ASN A 24 -12.88 -2.20 7.36
N ARG A 25 -12.72 -1.23 6.44
CA ARG A 25 -13.40 0.08 6.49
C ARG A 25 -14.21 0.35 5.20
N PRO A 26 -15.10 -0.56 4.75
CA PRO A 26 -15.74 -0.45 3.43
C PRO A 26 -16.61 0.81 3.27
N LYS A 27 -17.19 1.34 4.36
CA LYS A 27 -18.02 2.56 4.34
C LYS A 27 -17.28 3.81 3.87
N VAL A 28 -15.96 3.83 4.04
CA VAL A 28 -15.07 4.91 3.57
C VAL A 28 -14.04 4.39 2.57
N ARG A 29 -14.39 3.32 1.83
CA ARG A 29 -13.57 2.73 0.77
C ARG A 29 -12.16 2.34 1.24
N ASN A 30 -12.06 1.84 2.47
CA ASN A 30 -10.81 1.44 3.13
C ASN A 30 -9.75 2.55 3.18
N ALA A 31 -10.18 3.82 3.38
CA ALA A 31 -9.27 4.92 3.62
C ALA A 31 -8.40 4.65 4.85
N LEU A 32 -7.10 4.90 4.71
CA LEU A 32 -6.07 4.61 5.70
C LEU A 32 -6.01 5.75 6.72
N ASN A 33 -6.71 5.58 7.84
CA ASN A 33 -6.52 6.43 9.02
C ASN A 33 -5.42 5.86 9.93
N ARG A 34 -5.00 6.66 10.91
CA ARG A 34 -3.93 6.28 11.86
C ARG A 34 -4.18 4.92 12.51
N GLN A 35 -5.41 4.65 12.98
CA GLN A 35 -5.73 3.41 13.68
C GLN A 35 -5.65 2.20 12.76
N LEU A 36 -6.18 2.28 11.54
CA LEU A 36 -6.07 1.20 10.56
C LEU A 36 -4.61 0.85 10.24
N MET A 37 -3.76 1.87 10.10
CA MET A 37 -2.32 1.65 9.85
C MET A 37 -1.64 0.95 11.04
N ILE A 38 -1.97 1.32 12.27
CA ILE A 38 -1.45 0.67 13.48
C ILE A 38 -1.93 -0.78 13.55
N ASP A 39 -3.23 -1.03 13.35
CA ASP A 39 -3.80 -2.38 13.38
C ASP A 39 -3.16 -3.29 12.30
N LEU A 40 -2.90 -2.73 11.10
CA LEU A 40 -2.21 -3.46 10.02
C LEU A 40 -0.77 -3.81 10.40
N ILE A 41 -0.03 -2.89 11.01
CA ILE A 41 1.35 -3.12 11.49
C ILE A 41 1.36 -4.25 12.51
N ASP A 42 0.49 -4.16 13.52
CA ASP A 42 0.44 -5.13 14.61
C ASP A 42 0.07 -6.53 14.12
N ILE A 43 -0.95 -6.63 13.23
CA ILE A 43 -1.37 -7.91 12.64
C ILE A 43 -0.27 -8.47 11.74
N ALA A 44 0.35 -7.64 10.88
CA ALA A 44 1.41 -8.08 10.00
C ALA A 44 2.63 -8.62 10.78
N GLN A 45 3.00 -7.99 11.89
CA GLN A 45 4.05 -8.48 12.79
C GLN A 45 3.63 -9.81 13.44
N SER A 46 2.43 -9.90 14.00
CA SER A 46 1.93 -11.12 14.62
C SER A 46 1.91 -12.32 13.65
N VAL A 47 1.48 -12.08 12.40
CA VAL A 47 1.50 -13.11 11.34
C VAL A 47 2.92 -13.49 10.96
N SER A 48 3.81 -12.51 10.83
CA SER A 48 5.22 -12.75 10.50
C SER A 48 5.91 -13.66 11.53
N ASP A 49 5.62 -13.47 12.82
CA ASP A 49 6.23 -14.21 13.91
C ASP A 49 5.59 -15.61 14.13
N HIS A 50 4.51 -15.94 13.39
CA HIS A 50 3.78 -17.18 13.58
C HIS A 50 4.38 -18.31 12.74
N GLU A 51 4.96 -19.32 13.40
CA GLU A 51 5.72 -20.42 12.76
C GLU A 51 4.87 -21.33 11.87
N ASP A 52 3.55 -21.46 12.15
CA ASP A 52 2.66 -22.33 11.38
C ASP A 52 2.12 -21.66 10.11
N ILE A 53 2.25 -20.32 9.97
CA ILE A 53 1.80 -19.61 8.78
C ILE A 53 2.86 -19.73 7.69
N ARG A 54 2.44 -20.12 6.48
CA ARG A 54 3.32 -20.37 5.33
C ARG A 54 3.20 -19.32 4.23
N SER A 55 2.05 -18.66 4.11
CA SER A 55 1.81 -17.58 3.16
C SER A 55 0.78 -16.59 3.69
N VAL A 56 0.77 -15.37 3.14
CA VAL A 56 -0.09 -14.27 3.58
C VAL A 56 -0.78 -13.62 2.40
N VAL A 57 -2.10 -13.45 2.49
CA VAL A 57 -2.89 -12.70 1.51
C VAL A 57 -3.31 -11.37 2.13
N PHE A 58 -3.12 -10.26 1.41
CA PHE A 58 -3.73 -8.97 1.71
C PHE A 58 -4.96 -8.77 0.83
N ALA A 59 -6.10 -8.57 1.46
CA ALA A 59 -7.40 -8.37 0.80
C ALA A 59 -8.18 -7.22 1.43
N SER A 60 -9.39 -6.97 0.98
CA SER A 60 -10.24 -5.89 1.51
C SER A 60 -11.71 -6.24 1.50
N GLU A 61 -12.47 -5.69 2.43
CA GLU A 61 -13.93 -5.69 2.39
C GLU A 61 -14.47 -4.59 1.46
N GLY A 62 -15.67 -4.80 0.95
CA GLY A 62 -16.35 -3.83 0.08
C GLY A 62 -15.85 -3.86 -1.37
N LYS A 63 -16.04 -2.76 -2.10
CA LYS A 63 -15.78 -2.70 -3.54
C LYS A 63 -14.37 -2.30 -3.94
N ASP A 64 -13.66 -1.61 -3.05
CA ASP A 64 -12.32 -1.08 -3.32
C ASP A 64 -11.30 -1.68 -2.37
N PHE A 65 -10.06 -1.83 -2.85
CA PHE A 65 -8.96 -2.24 -1.99
C PHE A 65 -8.67 -1.15 -0.95
N SER A 66 -8.25 0.03 -1.39
CA SER A 66 -8.08 1.21 -0.53
C SER A 66 -7.94 2.49 -1.36
N VAL A 67 -8.58 3.56 -0.93
CA VAL A 67 -8.46 4.88 -1.57
C VAL A 67 -7.31 5.73 -1.01
N GLY A 68 -6.38 5.11 -0.26
CA GLY A 68 -5.22 5.79 0.30
C GLY A 68 -5.51 6.52 1.60
N ALA A 69 -4.70 7.51 1.92
CA ALA A 69 -4.78 8.25 3.18
C ALA A 69 -6.19 8.85 3.42
N ASP A 70 -6.64 8.80 4.67
CA ASP A 70 -7.91 9.43 5.06
C ASP A 70 -7.75 10.96 5.05
N LEU A 71 -8.22 11.59 3.97
CA LEU A 71 -8.06 13.03 3.76
C LEU A 71 -8.70 13.88 4.86
N LYS A 72 -9.65 13.35 5.63
CA LYS A 72 -10.22 14.05 6.78
C LYS A 72 -9.20 14.17 7.92
N GLU A 73 -8.37 13.16 8.12
CA GLU A 73 -7.26 13.23 9.09
C GLU A 73 -6.14 14.14 8.58
N VAL A 74 -5.80 14.03 7.28
CA VAL A 74 -4.75 14.86 6.68
C VAL A 74 -5.13 16.34 6.68
N SER A 75 -6.36 16.68 6.30
CA SER A 75 -6.85 18.07 6.32
C SER A 75 -7.06 18.64 7.72
N GLY A 76 -7.21 17.79 8.73
CA GLY A 76 -7.31 18.17 10.14
C GLY A 76 -5.95 18.36 10.83
N MET A 77 -4.84 18.16 10.16
CA MET A 77 -3.52 18.45 10.72
C MET A 77 -3.35 19.96 10.88
N ASP A 78 -2.98 20.39 12.09
CA ASP A 78 -2.71 21.80 12.38
C ASP A 78 -1.40 22.23 11.71
N PRO A 79 -1.44 23.12 10.69
CA PRO A 79 -0.22 23.59 10.03
C PRO A 79 0.71 24.39 10.97
N SER A 80 0.16 24.94 12.07
CA SER A 80 0.91 25.67 13.10
C SER A 80 1.44 24.76 14.21
N GLY A 81 1.08 23.47 14.18
CA GLY A 81 1.46 22.49 15.18
C GLY A 81 2.96 22.17 15.20
N SER A 82 3.36 21.36 16.18
CA SER A 82 4.75 20.95 16.35
C SER A 82 5.29 20.20 15.13
N LEU A 83 6.32 20.75 14.47
CA LEU A 83 7.05 20.09 13.38
C LEU A 83 7.58 18.72 13.77
N LEU A 84 8.09 18.59 15.00
CA LEU A 84 8.61 17.34 15.51
C LEU A 84 7.52 16.27 15.57
N ARG A 85 6.31 16.66 15.97
CA ARG A 85 5.16 15.75 15.99
C ARG A 85 4.73 15.36 14.57
N ALA A 86 4.60 16.33 13.66
CA ALA A 86 4.23 16.08 12.27
C ALA A 86 5.21 15.11 11.59
N ARG A 87 6.53 15.28 11.83
CA ARG A 87 7.57 14.39 11.31
C ARG A 87 7.43 12.95 11.85
N ARG A 88 7.20 12.80 13.15
CA ARG A 88 6.98 11.47 13.76
C ARG A 88 5.67 10.81 13.29
N ASP A 89 4.63 11.59 13.08
CA ASP A 89 3.36 11.06 12.57
C ASP A 89 3.49 10.63 11.10
N ALA A 90 4.30 11.32 10.30
CA ALA A 90 4.62 10.95 8.92
C ALA A 90 5.38 9.61 8.79
N GLU A 91 6.16 9.22 9.80
CA GLU A 91 6.88 7.94 9.83
C GLU A 91 5.97 6.71 9.82
N LEU A 92 4.70 6.84 10.20
CA LEU A 92 3.80 5.70 10.37
C LEU A 92 3.58 4.93 9.06
N GLY A 93 3.45 5.63 7.93
CA GLY A 93 3.28 5.00 6.64
C GLY A 93 4.53 4.23 6.20
N ARG A 94 5.72 4.80 6.41
CA ARG A 94 6.99 4.10 6.17
C ARG A 94 7.11 2.84 7.03
N LYS A 95 6.74 2.94 8.33
CA LYS A 95 6.73 1.79 9.24
C LYS A 95 5.79 0.69 8.73
N LEU A 96 4.59 1.06 8.25
CA LEU A 96 3.63 0.12 7.68
C LEU A 96 4.23 -0.64 6.48
N LEU A 97 4.75 0.07 5.48
CA LEU A 97 5.31 -0.59 4.29
C LEU A 97 6.54 -1.43 4.63
N THR A 98 7.40 -0.95 5.53
CA THR A 98 8.56 -1.71 6.00
C THR A 98 8.13 -3.00 6.71
N THR A 99 7.09 -2.93 7.54
CA THR A 99 6.54 -4.12 8.22
C THR A 99 6.00 -5.13 7.21
N ILE A 100 5.20 -4.70 6.23
CA ILE A 100 4.64 -5.60 5.20
C ILE A 100 5.75 -6.26 4.37
N LYS A 101 6.70 -5.48 3.89
CA LYS A 101 7.84 -5.95 3.10
C LYS A 101 8.68 -6.98 3.85
N ASN A 102 8.79 -6.83 5.16
CA ASN A 102 9.61 -7.68 6.03
C ASN A 102 8.86 -8.88 6.62
N ILE A 103 7.58 -9.11 6.28
CA ILE A 103 6.90 -10.36 6.62
C ILE A 103 7.74 -11.52 6.08
N HIS A 104 8.03 -12.51 6.92
CA HIS A 104 8.90 -13.63 6.55
C HIS A 104 8.28 -14.47 5.42
N GLN A 105 6.99 -14.72 5.50
CA GLN A 105 6.23 -15.52 4.55
C GLN A 105 6.02 -14.77 3.22
N PRO A 106 5.85 -15.47 2.09
CA PRO A 106 5.39 -14.87 0.84
C PRO A 106 4.07 -14.13 1.03
N THR A 107 3.97 -12.94 0.44
CA THR A 107 2.81 -12.05 0.55
C THR A 107 2.17 -11.82 -0.81
N ILE A 108 0.87 -12.02 -0.92
CA ILE A 108 0.07 -11.81 -2.12
C ILE A 108 -0.94 -10.71 -1.85
N CYS A 109 -0.96 -9.65 -2.67
CA CYS A 109 -1.99 -8.62 -2.59
C CYS A 109 -3.08 -8.87 -3.64
N ALA A 110 -4.32 -9.09 -3.18
CA ALA A 110 -5.49 -9.26 -4.02
C ALA A 110 -6.23 -7.93 -4.17
N VAL A 111 -6.05 -7.26 -5.31
CA VAL A 111 -6.56 -5.92 -5.55
C VAL A 111 -7.88 -5.96 -6.31
N LYS A 112 -8.95 -5.41 -5.69
CA LYS A 112 -10.24 -5.17 -6.35
C LYS A 112 -10.58 -3.68 -6.35
N GLY A 113 -11.33 -3.23 -7.35
CA GLY A 113 -11.75 -1.84 -7.46
C GLY A 113 -10.58 -0.88 -7.44
N VAL A 114 -10.60 0.15 -6.59
CA VAL A 114 -9.56 1.17 -6.54
C VAL A 114 -8.51 0.85 -5.48
N ALA A 115 -7.23 0.93 -5.87
CA ALA A 115 -6.08 1.03 -4.97
C ALA A 115 -5.29 2.28 -5.33
N THR A 116 -5.32 3.33 -4.49
CA THR A 116 -4.60 4.58 -4.78
C THR A 116 -3.83 5.09 -3.58
N GLY A 117 -2.77 5.85 -3.84
CA GLY A 117 -1.92 6.39 -2.80
C GLY A 117 -1.37 5.31 -1.88
N GLY A 118 -1.59 5.44 -0.57
CA GLY A 118 -1.18 4.43 0.41
C GLY A 118 -1.73 3.03 0.13
N GLY A 119 -2.91 2.89 -0.51
CA GLY A 119 -3.44 1.59 -0.93
C GLY A 119 -2.59 0.94 -2.02
N ALA A 120 -2.16 1.71 -3.01
CA ALA A 120 -1.22 1.23 -4.03
C ALA A 120 0.15 0.92 -3.43
N CYS A 121 0.59 1.71 -2.44
CA CYS A 121 1.85 1.47 -1.73
C CYS A 121 1.83 0.15 -0.94
N ILE A 122 0.71 -0.18 -0.26
CA ILE A 122 0.53 -1.49 0.40
C ILE A 122 0.65 -2.62 -0.62
N ALA A 123 -0.03 -2.51 -1.77
CA ALA A 123 0.07 -3.50 -2.82
C ALA A 123 1.51 -3.66 -3.34
N ALA A 124 2.24 -2.55 -3.56
CA ALA A 124 3.63 -2.57 -4.01
C ALA A 124 4.61 -3.13 -2.97
N ALA A 125 4.27 -3.08 -1.67
CA ALA A 125 5.09 -3.64 -0.60
C ALA A 125 4.94 -5.16 -0.43
N CYS A 126 3.91 -5.78 -1.00
CA CYS A 126 3.75 -7.24 -1.06
C CYS A 126 4.69 -7.83 -2.13
N ASP A 127 4.99 -9.14 -2.03
CA ASP A 127 5.83 -9.83 -3.01
C ASP A 127 5.13 -9.94 -4.36
N PHE A 128 3.85 -10.30 -4.37
CA PHE A 128 3.03 -10.50 -5.56
C PHE A 128 1.74 -9.69 -5.51
N ARG A 129 1.22 -9.33 -6.68
CA ARG A 129 0.00 -8.53 -6.86
C ARG A 129 -0.86 -9.17 -7.93
N ILE A 130 -2.03 -9.63 -7.53
CA ILE A 130 -3.07 -10.08 -8.45
C ILE A 130 -4.25 -9.11 -8.39
N ALA A 131 -4.99 -8.96 -9.46
CA ALA A 131 -6.07 -7.99 -9.50
C ALA A 131 -7.30 -8.49 -10.25
N SER A 132 -8.45 -7.94 -9.88
CA SER A 132 -9.63 -8.06 -10.73
C SER A 132 -9.48 -7.19 -11.98
N GLN A 133 -10.10 -7.62 -13.10
CA GLN A 133 -10.07 -6.90 -14.37
C GLN A 133 -10.61 -5.46 -14.28
N THR A 134 -11.49 -5.19 -13.31
CA THR A 134 -12.04 -3.85 -13.06
C THR A 134 -11.16 -3.02 -12.14
N ALA A 135 -10.06 -3.57 -11.62
CA ALA A 135 -9.17 -2.86 -10.72
C ALA A 135 -8.48 -1.67 -11.41
N ARG A 136 -8.30 -0.60 -10.63
CA ARG A 136 -7.59 0.60 -11.05
C ARG A 136 -6.61 1.02 -9.97
N ILE A 137 -5.34 1.15 -10.34
CA ILE A 137 -4.26 1.47 -9.41
C ILE A 137 -3.56 2.74 -9.86
N GLY A 138 -3.17 3.59 -8.91
CA GLY A 138 -2.43 4.82 -9.19
C GLY A 138 -1.98 5.53 -7.92
N LEU A 139 -1.27 6.63 -8.11
CA LEU A 139 -0.65 7.42 -7.04
C LEU A 139 -1.11 8.86 -7.16
N GLY A 140 -2.18 9.20 -6.45
CA GLY A 140 -2.90 10.47 -6.59
C GLY A 140 -2.30 11.64 -5.80
N GLU A 141 -1.18 11.46 -5.10
CA GLU A 141 -0.57 12.44 -4.20
C GLU A 141 -0.26 13.76 -4.91
N VAL A 142 0.28 13.70 -6.12
CA VAL A 142 0.60 14.89 -6.92
C VAL A 142 -0.65 15.75 -7.21
N LYS A 143 -1.83 15.14 -7.35
CA LYS A 143 -3.09 15.88 -7.61
C LYS A 143 -3.58 16.68 -6.41
N VAL A 144 -3.08 16.37 -5.22
CA VAL A 144 -3.34 17.11 -3.99
C VAL A 144 -2.09 17.88 -3.52
N GLY A 145 -1.13 18.13 -4.40
CA GLY A 145 0.05 18.94 -4.11
C GLY A 145 1.09 18.27 -3.20
N MET A 146 1.08 16.93 -3.12
CA MET A 146 2.03 16.16 -2.32
C MET A 146 2.98 15.33 -3.19
N ASN A 147 4.17 15.06 -2.68
CA ASN A 147 5.05 14.02 -3.19
C ASN A 147 4.59 12.64 -2.71
N LEU A 148 4.99 11.59 -3.42
CA LEU A 148 4.85 10.21 -2.96
C LEU A 148 5.87 9.97 -1.84
N MET A 149 5.40 9.51 -0.70
CA MET A 149 6.17 9.25 0.51
C MET A 149 6.11 7.78 0.95
N TRP A 150 6.43 7.46 2.20
CA TRP A 150 6.46 6.13 2.80
C TRP A 150 7.59 5.23 2.28
N ASN A 151 8.66 5.80 1.74
CA ASN A 151 9.72 5.08 1.02
C ASN A 151 9.17 4.22 -0.14
N ALA A 152 8.05 4.67 -0.76
CA ALA A 152 7.38 3.91 -1.80
C ALA A 152 7.99 4.10 -3.19
N VAL A 153 8.63 5.24 -3.47
CA VAL A 153 9.23 5.50 -4.79
C VAL A 153 10.15 4.38 -5.26
N PRO A 154 11.09 3.86 -4.45
CA PRO A 154 11.94 2.74 -4.86
C PRO A 154 11.16 1.49 -5.24
N LEU A 155 10.08 1.15 -4.53
CA LEU A 155 9.25 -0.02 -4.85
C LEU A 155 8.67 0.06 -6.26
N PHE A 156 8.13 1.23 -6.63
CA PHE A 156 7.59 1.41 -7.98
C PHE A 156 8.67 1.48 -9.05
N VAL A 157 9.85 2.00 -8.73
CA VAL A 157 10.99 2.03 -9.69
C VAL A 157 11.50 0.62 -9.96
N GLU A 158 11.62 -0.23 -8.94
CA GLU A 158 12.03 -1.64 -9.09
C GLU A 158 10.99 -2.45 -9.87
N LEU A 159 9.71 -2.26 -9.59
CA LEU A 159 8.63 -3.01 -10.25
C LEU A 159 8.39 -2.57 -11.70
N LEU A 160 8.52 -1.27 -12.02
CA LEU A 160 8.08 -0.69 -13.28
C LEU A 160 9.23 -0.21 -14.19
N GLY A 161 10.41 -0.05 -13.61
CA GLY A 161 11.49 0.70 -14.23
C GLY A 161 11.23 2.21 -14.23
N LEU A 162 12.27 2.99 -14.49
CA LEU A 162 12.31 4.43 -14.28
C LEU A 162 11.18 5.22 -15.00
N SER A 163 10.95 4.91 -16.27
CA SER A 163 10.02 5.70 -17.11
C SER A 163 8.56 5.47 -16.72
N ARG A 164 8.15 4.21 -16.53
CA ARG A 164 6.78 3.86 -16.12
C ARG A 164 6.47 4.31 -14.69
N ALA A 165 7.45 4.18 -13.78
CA ALA A 165 7.32 4.71 -12.42
C ALA A 165 7.09 6.23 -12.43
N LYS A 166 7.89 7.00 -13.17
CA LYS A 166 7.66 8.45 -13.34
C LYS A 166 6.28 8.75 -13.91
N ARG A 167 5.86 8.02 -14.95
CA ARG A 167 4.53 8.22 -15.55
C ARG A 167 3.42 7.98 -14.54
N LEU A 168 3.47 6.87 -13.76
CA LEU A 168 2.45 6.55 -12.77
C LEU A 168 2.40 7.57 -11.64
N ILE A 169 3.58 7.94 -11.09
CA ILE A 169 3.69 8.83 -9.92
C ILE A 169 3.39 10.28 -10.30
N MET A 170 3.98 10.79 -11.40
CA MET A 170 3.88 12.20 -11.76
C MET A 170 2.56 12.58 -12.42
N SER A 171 1.85 11.64 -13.08
CA SER A 171 0.52 11.91 -13.64
C SER A 171 -0.57 11.88 -12.58
N GLY A 172 -0.40 11.07 -11.54
CA GLY A 172 -1.45 10.81 -10.55
C GLY A 172 -2.65 10.05 -11.11
N ASP A 173 -2.53 9.44 -12.29
CA ASP A 173 -3.64 8.77 -12.95
C ASP A 173 -3.89 7.36 -12.39
N LEU A 174 -5.17 6.96 -12.39
CA LEU A 174 -5.57 5.59 -12.11
C LEU A 174 -5.52 4.80 -13.43
N LEU A 175 -4.59 3.86 -13.52
CA LEU A 175 -4.44 2.96 -14.66
C LEU A 175 -5.24 1.68 -14.44
N GLY A 176 -5.79 1.10 -15.52
CA GLY A 176 -6.52 -0.15 -15.50
C GLY A 176 -5.62 -1.38 -15.34
N ALA A 177 -6.20 -2.47 -14.87
CA ALA A 177 -5.49 -3.72 -14.57
C ALA A 177 -4.70 -4.26 -15.77
N GLU A 178 -5.28 -4.31 -16.96
CA GLU A 178 -4.62 -4.78 -18.19
C GLU A 178 -3.33 -3.99 -18.49
N THR A 179 -3.36 -2.66 -18.40
CA THR A 179 -2.17 -1.83 -18.61
C THR A 179 -1.08 -2.12 -17.58
N LEU A 180 -1.50 -2.32 -16.32
CA LEU A 180 -0.57 -2.54 -15.22
C LEU A 180 0.04 -3.95 -15.24
N GLU A 181 -0.68 -4.94 -15.73
CA GLU A 181 -0.17 -6.28 -16.02
C GLU A 181 0.88 -6.22 -17.13
N GLN A 182 0.57 -5.55 -18.26
CA GLN A 182 1.54 -5.33 -19.34
C GLN A 182 2.79 -4.56 -18.89
N TRP A 183 2.65 -3.73 -17.86
CA TRP A 183 3.78 -2.99 -17.29
C TRP A 183 4.59 -3.81 -16.29
N GLY A 184 4.06 -4.92 -15.79
CA GLY A 184 4.68 -5.77 -14.79
C GLY A 184 4.44 -5.32 -13.36
N LEU A 185 3.47 -4.40 -13.12
CA LEU A 185 3.05 -4.09 -11.76
C LEU A 185 2.16 -5.19 -11.19
N LEU A 186 1.30 -5.77 -12.02
CA LEU A 186 0.44 -6.90 -11.66
C LEU A 186 1.01 -8.18 -12.24
N ASP A 187 0.99 -9.24 -11.44
CA ASP A 187 1.48 -10.55 -11.80
C ASP A 187 0.41 -11.36 -12.57
N GLU A 188 -0.88 -11.15 -12.22
CA GLU A 188 -2.00 -11.81 -12.89
C GLU A 188 -3.29 -11.02 -12.73
N VAL A 189 -4.14 -11.03 -13.77
CA VAL A 189 -5.45 -10.39 -13.79
C VAL A 189 -6.54 -11.42 -14.09
N CYS A 190 -7.62 -11.41 -13.32
CA CYS A 190 -8.76 -12.32 -13.46
C CYS A 190 -10.09 -11.58 -13.46
N SER A 191 -11.20 -12.30 -13.62
CA SER A 191 -12.53 -11.75 -13.42
C SER A 191 -12.75 -11.36 -11.94
N ASP A 192 -13.66 -10.43 -11.68
CA ASP A 192 -13.96 -9.95 -10.32
C ASP A 192 -14.44 -11.08 -9.39
N THR A 193 -15.10 -12.10 -9.95
CA THR A 193 -15.62 -13.26 -9.20
C THR A 193 -14.57 -14.32 -8.89
N GLU A 194 -13.44 -14.32 -9.61
CA GLU A 194 -12.36 -15.31 -9.44
C GLU A 194 -11.25 -14.84 -8.52
N LEU A 195 -11.20 -13.56 -8.16
CA LEU A 195 -10.07 -12.97 -7.44
C LEU A 195 -9.75 -13.67 -6.11
N GLU A 196 -10.77 -14.03 -5.32
CA GLU A 196 -10.56 -14.72 -4.03
C GLU A 196 -10.01 -16.12 -4.25
N THR A 197 -10.52 -16.84 -5.26
CA THR A 197 -10.02 -18.17 -5.63
C THR A 197 -8.60 -18.12 -6.14
N LEU A 198 -8.27 -17.15 -6.99
CA LEU A 198 -6.92 -16.94 -7.50
C LEU A 198 -5.95 -16.60 -6.38
N ALA A 199 -6.35 -15.74 -5.44
CA ALA A 199 -5.54 -15.41 -4.27
C ALA A 199 -5.22 -16.64 -3.42
N ALA A 200 -6.21 -17.51 -3.18
CA ALA A 200 -6.02 -18.76 -2.45
C ALA A 200 -5.09 -19.73 -3.20
N GLN A 201 -5.18 -19.80 -4.53
CA GLN A 201 -4.29 -20.62 -5.37
C GLN A 201 -2.84 -20.13 -5.28
N TRP A 202 -2.61 -18.84 -5.45
CA TRP A 202 -1.28 -18.24 -5.30
C TRP A 202 -0.70 -18.48 -3.90
N ALA A 203 -1.50 -18.25 -2.85
CA ALA A 203 -1.07 -18.48 -1.48
C ALA A 203 -0.70 -19.94 -1.25
N ARG A 204 -1.53 -20.89 -1.74
CA ARG A 204 -1.30 -22.32 -1.61
C ARG A 204 -0.04 -22.75 -2.33
N GLN A 205 0.20 -22.24 -3.55
CA GLN A 205 1.42 -22.52 -4.34
C GLN A 205 2.69 -22.29 -3.52
N TYR A 206 2.78 -21.18 -2.78
CA TYR A 206 3.96 -20.86 -1.97
C TYR A 206 3.94 -21.57 -0.60
N ALA A 207 2.78 -21.78 -0.02
CA ALA A 207 2.65 -22.48 1.26
C ALA A 207 3.08 -23.97 1.17
N ASP A 208 2.92 -24.60 0.02
CA ASP A 208 3.32 -25.98 -0.23
C ASP A 208 4.84 -26.15 -0.41
N LEU A 209 5.58 -25.04 -0.56
CA LEU A 209 7.05 -25.08 -0.74
C LEU A 209 7.78 -25.13 0.62
N PRO A 210 9.06 -25.59 0.65
CA PRO A 210 9.88 -25.57 1.85
C PRO A 210 10.05 -24.16 2.43
N PRO A 211 9.48 -23.84 3.62
CA PRO A 211 9.36 -22.46 4.10
C PRO A 211 10.70 -21.77 4.36
N ILE A 212 11.68 -22.50 4.88
CA ILE A 212 13.01 -21.93 5.14
C ILE A 212 13.65 -21.42 3.86
N ALA A 213 13.61 -22.22 2.78
CA ALA A 213 14.18 -21.84 1.50
C ALA A 213 13.46 -20.64 0.89
N VAL A 214 12.10 -20.65 0.90
CA VAL A 214 11.27 -19.56 0.37
C VAL A 214 11.55 -18.25 1.10
N GLN A 215 11.55 -18.27 2.42
CA GLN A 215 11.80 -17.07 3.24
C GLN A 215 13.23 -16.53 3.07
N MET A 216 14.23 -17.40 2.97
CA MET A 216 15.61 -16.99 2.69
C MET A 216 15.77 -16.36 1.32
N ILE A 217 15.13 -16.93 0.29
CA ILE A 217 15.12 -16.37 -1.08
C ILE A 217 14.46 -15.00 -1.07
N LYS A 218 13.24 -14.87 -0.53
CA LYS A 218 12.55 -13.58 -0.39
C LYS A 218 13.45 -12.53 0.26
N ARG A 219 14.03 -12.87 1.40
CA ARG A 219 14.93 -11.94 2.12
C ARG A 219 16.13 -11.52 1.29
N SER A 220 16.76 -12.46 0.58
CA SER A 220 17.93 -12.18 -0.26
C SER A 220 17.58 -11.28 -1.44
N VAL A 221 16.45 -11.54 -2.11
CA VAL A 221 15.97 -10.71 -3.23
C VAL A 221 15.64 -9.30 -2.74
N ASN A 222 14.89 -9.16 -1.63
CA ASN A 222 14.56 -7.86 -1.06
C ASN A 222 15.80 -7.07 -0.64
N GLN A 223 16.81 -7.71 -0.04
CA GLN A 223 18.07 -7.06 0.34
C GLN A 223 18.85 -6.55 -0.87
N TYR A 224 18.87 -7.32 -1.96
CA TYR A 224 19.54 -6.91 -3.19
C TYR A 224 18.78 -5.76 -3.88
N ALA A 225 17.48 -5.93 -4.12
CA ALA A 225 16.68 -4.97 -4.87
C ALA A 225 16.56 -3.61 -4.15
N LEU A 226 16.49 -3.62 -2.82
CA LEU A 226 16.19 -2.42 -2.03
C LEU A 226 17.38 -1.89 -1.22
N ALA A 227 18.60 -2.35 -1.53
CA ALA A 227 19.81 -2.01 -0.78
C ALA A 227 20.07 -0.50 -0.64
N LEU A 228 19.69 0.30 -1.64
CA LEU A 228 19.88 1.75 -1.64
C LEU A 228 18.62 2.53 -1.25
N SER A 229 17.47 1.86 -1.05
CA SER A 229 16.19 2.53 -0.84
C SER A 229 16.19 3.44 0.38
N GLU A 230 16.69 2.96 1.50
CA GLU A 230 16.74 3.77 2.74
C GLU A 230 17.72 4.94 2.63
N ALA A 231 18.85 4.74 1.95
CA ALA A 231 19.81 5.80 1.72
C ALA A 231 19.27 6.93 0.84
N VAL A 232 18.39 6.60 -0.12
CA VAL A 232 17.77 7.58 -1.04
C VAL A 232 16.57 8.27 -0.39
N MET A 233 15.80 7.56 0.44
CA MET A 233 14.52 8.04 0.97
C MET A 233 14.58 8.52 2.43
N HIS A 234 15.77 8.74 2.98
CA HIS A 234 15.94 9.16 4.38
C HIS A 234 15.30 10.53 4.70
N MET A 235 15.01 11.36 3.69
CA MET A 235 14.36 12.67 3.84
C MET A 235 12.89 12.67 3.38
N ASP A 236 12.28 11.53 3.22
CA ASP A 236 10.93 11.38 2.65
C ASP A 236 9.87 12.15 3.46
N GLU A 237 9.93 12.02 4.79
CA GLU A 237 9.05 12.75 5.71
C GLU A 237 9.29 14.27 5.68
N ASP A 238 10.53 14.71 5.53
CA ASP A 238 10.90 16.13 5.48
C ASP A 238 10.42 16.76 4.16
N GLN A 239 10.51 16.05 3.04
CA GLN A 239 9.94 16.46 1.74
C GLN A 239 8.42 16.59 1.81
N TRP A 240 7.75 15.66 2.48
CA TRP A 240 6.31 15.74 2.68
C TRP A 240 5.91 16.97 3.51
N ILE A 241 6.63 17.25 4.61
CA ILE A 241 6.35 18.43 5.44
C ILE A 241 6.54 19.72 4.64
N LEU A 242 7.55 19.78 3.78
CA LEU A 242 7.75 20.92 2.89
C LEU A 242 6.56 21.08 1.94
N ALA A 243 6.14 20.01 1.25
CA ALA A 243 4.98 20.03 0.35
C ALA A 243 3.69 20.40 1.10
N ALA A 244 3.42 19.80 2.25
CA ALA A 244 2.21 20.05 3.05
C ALA A 244 2.10 21.48 3.60
N ARG A 245 3.19 22.26 3.61
CA ARG A 245 3.22 23.65 4.06
C ARG A 245 3.14 24.65 2.91
N SER A 246 3.21 24.19 1.65
CA SER A 246 3.05 25.06 0.49
C SER A 246 1.63 25.60 0.35
N ASP A 247 1.47 26.71 -0.31
CA ASP A 247 0.15 27.22 -0.67
C ASP A 247 -0.49 26.34 -1.75
N ASP A 248 0.31 25.70 -2.59
CA ASP A 248 -0.15 24.73 -3.58
C ASP A 248 -0.85 23.54 -2.95
N PHE A 249 -0.36 23.02 -1.82
CA PHE A 249 -1.03 21.94 -1.10
C PHE A 249 -2.43 22.37 -0.64
N LYS A 250 -2.55 23.55 -0.02
CA LYS A 250 -3.84 24.09 0.44
C LYS A 250 -4.81 24.28 -0.73
N GLU A 251 -4.32 24.85 -1.82
CA GLU A 251 -5.10 25.05 -3.04
C GLU A 251 -5.56 23.71 -3.65
N CYS A 252 -4.65 22.75 -3.81
CA CYS A 252 -4.96 21.46 -4.43
C CYS A 252 -5.93 20.64 -3.56
N VAL A 253 -5.76 20.61 -2.24
CA VAL A 253 -6.71 19.95 -1.32
C VAL A 253 -8.07 20.63 -1.36
N GLY A 254 -8.13 21.97 -1.32
CA GLY A 254 -9.37 22.73 -1.45
C GLY A 254 -10.09 22.45 -2.77
N ALA A 255 -9.35 22.52 -3.88
CA ALA A 255 -9.89 22.23 -5.21
C ALA A 255 -10.43 20.78 -5.32
N PHE A 256 -9.75 19.81 -4.72
CA PHE A 256 -10.21 18.43 -4.69
C PHE A 256 -11.54 18.27 -3.94
N VAL A 257 -11.67 18.90 -2.75
CA VAL A 257 -12.92 18.89 -1.96
C VAL A 257 -14.07 19.58 -2.69
N GLU A 258 -13.78 20.73 -3.32
CA GLU A 258 -14.73 21.54 -4.07
C GLU A 258 -15.02 21.00 -5.49
N LYS A 259 -14.31 19.95 -5.91
CA LYS A 259 -14.41 19.34 -7.26
C LYS A 259 -14.16 20.34 -8.39
N ARG A 260 -13.23 21.26 -8.23
CA ARG A 260 -12.77 22.22 -9.24
C ARG A 260 -11.33 21.95 -9.68
N THR A 261 -10.92 22.56 -10.76
CA THR A 261 -9.52 22.51 -11.22
C THR A 261 -8.63 23.34 -10.29
N PRO A 262 -7.54 22.79 -9.74
CA PRO A 262 -6.59 23.52 -8.92
C PRO A 262 -5.78 24.53 -9.78
N LYS A 263 -5.28 25.58 -9.12
CA LYS A 263 -4.44 26.62 -9.73
C LYS A 263 -3.14 26.77 -8.91
N PRO A 264 -2.24 25.79 -8.97
CA PRO A 264 -0.98 25.85 -8.24
C PRO A 264 -0.09 26.98 -8.77
N THR A 265 0.71 27.59 -7.89
CA THR A 265 1.55 28.75 -8.20
C THR A 265 3.03 28.51 -7.94
N GLY A 266 3.38 27.43 -7.25
CA GLY A 266 4.75 27.09 -6.88
C GLY A 266 5.22 27.73 -5.55
N PHE A 267 4.28 28.26 -4.72
CA PHE A 267 4.59 28.90 -3.43
C PHE A 267 4.07 28.08 -2.25
#